data_26ee5d47349e85414d78c553ba15fa28
#
_entry.id   26ee5d47349e85414d78c553ba15fa28
#
_cell.length_a   1.000
_cell.length_b   1.000
_cell.length_c   1.000
_cell.angle_alpha   90.00
_cell.angle_beta   90.00
_cell.angle_gamma   90.00
#
_symmetry.space_group_name_H-M   'P 1'
#
loop_
_entity.id
_entity.type
_entity.pdbx_description
1 polymer ?
#
loop_
_entity_poly.entity_id
_entity_poly.type
_entity_poly.pdbx_seq_one_letter_code
_entity_poly.pdbx_strand_id
1 'polypeptide(L)' 'MPVIQVNLTKGRTPEQLQALGEALTAAVEESIAAPRASIRVLITECDPEHFFIGGETIADLRASGRR' A
#
# COMPACT_ATOMS: atom_id res chain seq x y z
N MET A 1 12.43 14.41 7.23
CA MET A 1 12.41 13.36 6.21
C MET A 1 11.20 12.45 6.44
N PRO A 2 10.04 12.70 5.74
CA PRO A 2 8.86 11.86 5.97
C PRO A 2 9.03 10.47 5.34
N VAL A 3 8.50 9.47 6.04
CA VAL A 3 8.47 8.07 5.57
C VAL A 3 7.03 7.60 5.65
N ILE A 4 6.51 7.14 4.52
CA ILE A 4 5.17 6.58 4.44
C ILE A 4 5.28 5.09 4.20
N GLN A 5 4.68 4.32 5.08
CA GLN A 5 4.68 2.85 4.98
C GLN A 5 3.29 2.39 4.58
N VAL A 6 3.21 1.65 3.48
CA VAL A 6 1.95 1.09 2.99
C VAL A 6 2.05 -0.42 3.00
N ASN A 7 1.10 -1.07 3.64
CA ASN A 7 0.98 -2.52 3.62
C ASN A 7 -0.30 -2.88 2.90
N LEU A 8 -0.20 -3.75 1.91
CA LEU A 8 -1.37 -4.19 1.16
C LEU A 8 -1.15 -5.64 0.69
N THR A 9 -2.23 -6.27 0.25
CA THR A 9 -2.15 -7.61 -0.29
C THR A 9 -1.64 -7.56 -1.72
N LYS A 10 -0.97 -8.63 -2.15
CA LYS A 10 -0.56 -8.80 -3.54
C LYS A 10 -1.76 -8.83 -4.47
N GLY A 11 -1.57 -8.43 -5.71
CA GLY A 11 -2.58 -8.50 -6.75
C GLY A 11 -2.65 -7.27 -7.64
N ARG A 12 -1.86 -6.24 -7.34
CA ARG A 12 -1.81 -5.04 -8.19
C ARG A 12 -0.71 -5.17 -9.22
N THR A 13 -0.91 -4.50 -10.35
CA THR A 13 0.11 -4.45 -11.38
C THR A 13 1.25 -3.53 -10.97
N PRO A 14 2.46 -3.68 -11.55
CA PRO A 14 3.55 -2.75 -11.28
C PRO A 14 3.16 -1.30 -11.59
N GLU A 15 2.35 -1.08 -12.62
CA GLU A 15 1.88 0.27 -12.97
C GLU A 15 1.01 0.87 -11.88
N GLN A 16 0.14 0.05 -11.28
CA GLN A 16 -0.70 0.50 -10.17
C GLN A 16 0.13 0.85 -8.94
N LEU A 17 1.13 0.05 -8.64
CA LEU A 17 2.01 0.32 -7.50
C LEU A 17 2.84 1.57 -7.71
N GLN A 18 3.30 1.79 -8.93
CA GLN A 18 4.03 3.02 -9.27
C GLN A 18 3.13 4.24 -9.13
N ALA A 19 1.89 4.15 -9.61
CA ALA A 19 0.92 5.23 -9.47
C ALA A 19 0.63 5.53 -7.99
N LEU A 20 0.52 4.49 -7.17
CA LEU A 20 0.31 4.65 -5.74
C LEU A 20 1.48 5.39 -5.09
N GLY A 21 2.71 4.97 -5.39
CA GLY A 21 3.90 5.61 -4.85
C GLY A 21 3.99 7.08 -5.24
N GLU A 22 3.69 7.40 -6.49
CA GLU A 22 3.70 8.80 -6.96
C GLU A 22 2.62 9.63 -6.29
N ALA A 23 1.41 9.08 -6.18
CA ALA A 23 0.29 9.80 -5.56
C ALA A 23 0.56 10.10 -4.10
N LEU A 24 1.12 9.14 -3.36
CA LEU A 24 1.45 9.33 -1.96
C LEU A 24 2.57 10.36 -1.80
N THR A 25 3.57 10.32 -2.66
CA THR A 25 4.65 11.32 -2.65
C THR A 25 4.07 12.72 -2.87
N ALA A 26 3.21 12.87 -3.87
CA ALA A 26 2.60 14.17 -4.17
C ALA A 26 1.73 14.66 -3.01
N ALA A 27 0.99 13.76 -2.37
CA ALA A 27 0.15 14.12 -1.24
C ALA A 27 0.95 14.67 -0.07
N VAL A 28 2.10 14.06 0.22
CA VAL A 28 2.98 14.54 1.29
C VAL A 28 3.59 15.89 0.92
N GLU A 29 4.06 16.01 -0.32
CA GLU A 29 4.64 17.25 -0.82
C GLU A 29 3.66 18.42 -0.69
N GLU A 30 2.42 18.19 -1.08
CA GLU A 30 1.37 19.22 -1.08
C GLU A 30 0.86 19.54 0.31
N SER A 31 0.75 18.53 1.18
CA SER A 31 0.11 18.73 2.48
C SER A 31 1.02 19.35 3.53
N ILE A 32 2.29 18.97 3.54
CA ILE A 32 3.23 19.45 4.58
C ILE A 32 4.42 20.20 4.00
N ALA A 33 4.40 20.48 2.71
CA ALA A 33 5.46 21.23 2.03
C ALA A 33 6.85 20.59 2.17
N ALA A 34 6.90 19.26 2.27
CA ALA A 34 8.17 18.55 2.34
C ALA A 34 8.85 18.55 0.97
N PRO A 35 10.17 18.77 0.88
CA PRO A 35 10.85 18.64 -0.40
C PRO A 35 10.69 17.23 -0.96
N ARG A 36 10.34 17.14 -2.22
CA ARG A 36 10.04 15.84 -2.86
C ARG A 36 11.18 14.85 -2.68
N ALA A 37 12.41 15.29 -2.78
CA ALA A 37 13.58 14.42 -2.66
C ALA A 37 13.77 13.84 -1.25
N SER A 38 13.11 14.41 -0.25
CA SER A 38 13.22 13.92 1.13
C SER A 38 12.13 12.89 1.47
N ILE A 39 11.14 12.72 0.60
CA ILE A 39 9.99 11.86 0.89
C ILE A 39 10.31 10.42 0.51
N ARG A 40 10.06 9.49 1.44
CA ARG A 40 10.21 8.06 1.20
C ARG A 40 8.85 7.39 1.29
N VAL A 41 8.57 6.55 0.31
CA VAL A 41 7.35 5.73 0.31
C VAL A 41 7.79 4.29 0.16
N LEU A 42 7.42 3.47 1.14
CA LEU A 42 7.72 2.04 1.10
C LEU A 42 6.42 1.28 0.98
N ILE A 43 6.34 0.44 -0.05
CA ILE A 43 5.16 -0.39 -0.29
C ILE A 43 5.54 -1.83 -0.04
N THR A 44 4.87 -2.44 0.92
CA THR A 44 5.10 -3.84 1.26
C THR A 44 3.88 -4.64 0.87
N GLU A 45 4.07 -5.62 0.00
CA GLU A 45 2.99 -6.50 -0.44
C GLU A 45 3.00 -7.77 0.38
N CYS A 46 1.83 -8.16 0.89
CA CYS A 46 1.65 -9.35 1.69
C CYS A 46 0.85 -10.37 0.91
N ASP A 47 1.27 -11.64 0.99
CA ASP A 47 0.52 -12.73 0.39
C ASP A 47 -0.87 -12.77 1.04
N PRO A 48 -1.96 -12.89 0.24
CA PRO A 48 -3.32 -12.95 0.80
C PRO A 48 -3.53 -14.09 1.79
N GLU A 49 -2.73 -15.15 1.72
CA GLU A 49 -2.80 -16.26 2.68
C GLU A 49 -2.13 -15.92 4.00
N HIS A 50 -1.43 -14.81 4.07
CA HIS A 50 -0.73 -14.38 5.27
C HIS A 50 -1.27 -13.08 5.85
N PHE A 51 -2.33 -12.55 5.27
CA PHE A 51 -2.98 -11.32 5.73
C PHE A 51 -4.29 -11.73 6.41
N PHE A 52 -4.38 -11.53 7.72
CA PHE A 52 -5.51 -11.98 8.52
C PHE A 52 -6.37 -10.82 8.98
N ILE A 53 -7.67 -11.03 8.94
CA ILE A 53 -8.66 -10.11 9.51
C ILE A 53 -9.56 -10.96 10.43
N GLY A 54 -9.48 -10.70 11.74
CA GLY A 54 -10.27 -11.48 12.70
C GLY A 54 -9.94 -12.96 12.70
N GLY A 55 -8.72 -13.32 12.32
CA GLY A 55 -8.30 -14.71 12.24
C GLY A 55 -8.59 -15.41 10.92
N GLU A 56 -9.24 -14.73 9.97
CA GLU A 56 -9.45 -15.26 8.62
C GLU A 56 -8.52 -14.60 7.64
N THR A 57 -8.00 -15.36 6.68
CA THR A 57 -7.12 -14.80 5.66
C THR A 57 -7.91 -14.02 4.61
N ILE A 58 -7.25 -13.05 3.99
CA ILE A 58 -7.85 -12.33 2.85
C ILE A 58 -8.15 -13.31 1.71
N ALA A 59 -7.29 -14.33 1.52
CA ALA A 59 -7.53 -15.35 0.49
C ALA A 59 -8.88 -16.04 0.70
N ASP A 60 -9.17 -16.45 1.95
CA ASP A 60 -10.45 -17.11 2.27
C ASP A 60 -11.63 -16.15 2.12
N LEU A 61 -11.47 -14.91 2.55
CA LEU A 61 -12.54 -13.91 2.42
C LEU A 61 -12.88 -13.66 0.96
N ARG A 62 -11.86 -13.56 0.09
CA ARG A 62 -12.07 -13.39 -1.35
C ARG A 62 -12.74 -14.61 -1.97
N ALA A 63 -12.29 -15.79 -1.59
CA ALA A 63 -12.86 -17.04 -2.11
C ALA A 63 -14.32 -17.22 -1.73
N SER A 64 -14.72 -16.73 -0.55
CA SER A 64 -16.10 -16.82 -0.07
C SER A 64 -16.98 -15.66 -0.53
N GLY A 65 -16.42 -14.69 -1.23
CA GLY A 65 -17.17 -13.53 -1.70
C GLY A 65 -17.51 -12.51 -0.62
N ARG A 66 -16.92 -12.63 0.56
CA ARG A 66 -17.19 -11.68 1.67
C ARG A 66 -16.29 -10.45 1.65
N ARG A 67 -15.41 -10.37 0.69
CA ARG A 67 -14.38 -9.36 0.64
C ARG A 67 -14.64 -8.35 -0.45
#